data_0c27ed74a3d6fc9638d3efdc104538ff
#
_entry.id   0c27ed74a3d6fc9638d3efdc104538ff
#
_cell.length_a   1.000
_cell.length_b   1.000
_cell.length_c   1.000
_cell.angle_alpha   90.00
_cell.angle_beta   90.00
_cell.angle_gamma   90.00
#
_symmetry.space_group_name_H-M   'P 1'
#
loop_
_entity.id
_entity.type
_entity.pdbx_description
1 polymer ?
#
loop_
_entity_poly.entity_id
_entity_poly.type
_entity_poly.pdbx_seq_one_letter_code
_entity_poly.pdbx_strand_id
1 'polypeptide(L)'
;MVLVPFIVIACTTTDEIIIDEKGVNMSAYRQDLAECRGYSSAVKTEEKAVRGAASGAIVGGAIGAITGGGDGAARGAGVGAVGGGARGVNDGEKTELKVVKRCLRGRGYRVLN
;
A
#
# COMPACT_ATOMS: atom_id res chain seq x y z
N MET A 1 38.09 -4.22 9.13
CA MET A 1 36.79 -4.61 8.56
C MET A 1 35.71 -3.98 9.44
N VAL A 2 35.19 -2.81 9.04
CA VAL A 2 34.25 -2.03 9.85
C VAL A 2 32.85 -2.47 9.45
N LEU A 3 32.16 -3.18 10.37
CA LEU A 3 30.77 -3.56 10.22
C LEU A 3 29.90 -2.35 10.48
N VAL A 4 29.39 -1.71 9.43
CA VAL A 4 28.42 -0.63 9.57
C VAL A 4 27.04 -1.27 9.86
N PRO A 5 26.45 -1.03 11.02
CA PRO A 5 25.09 -1.52 11.27
C PRO A 5 24.14 -0.72 10.37
N PHE A 6 23.51 -1.40 9.42
CA PHE A 6 22.35 -0.86 8.69
C PHE A 6 21.21 -0.72 9.70
N ILE A 7 21.02 0.50 10.19
CA ILE A 7 19.82 0.85 10.93
C ILE A 7 18.71 0.96 9.89
N VAL A 8 17.95 -0.12 9.75
CA VAL A 8 16.68 -0.11 9.03
C VAL A 8 15.72 0.71 9.89
N ILE A 9 15.59 1.99 9.58
CA ILE A 9 14.51 2.81 10.10
C ILE A 9 13.23 2.29 9.44
N ALA A 10 12.59 1.34 10.10
CA ALA A 10 11.23 0.95 9.74
C ALA A 10 10.35 2.19 9.98
N CYS A 11 10.02 2.91 8.92
CA CYS A 11 8.91 3.85 8.95
C CYS A 11 7.65 3.03 9.21
N THR A 12 7.29 2.88 10.48
CA THR A 12 5.97 2.42 10.87
C THR A 12 4.98 3.49 10.48
N THR A 13 4.42 3.39 9.29
CA THR A 13 3.19 4.10 8.97
C THR A 13 2.12 3.53 9.88
N THR A 14 1.73 4.31 10.87
CA THR A 14 0.64 3.98 11.79
C THR A 14 -0.70 4.08 11.04
N ASP A 15 -0.98 3.11 10.18
CA ASP A 15 -2.32 2.86 9.65
C ASP A 15 -3.16 2.07 10.67
N GLU A 16 -3.00 2.42 11.95
CA GLU A 16 -3.73 1.80 13.04
C GLU A 16 -5.19 2.20 12.98
N ILE A 17 -6.06 1.20 13.03
CA ILE A 17 -7.51 1.43 13.08
C ILE A 17 -7.87 1.81 14.51
N ILE A 18 -8.32 3.05 14.69
CA ILE A 18 -8.74 3.59 15.98
C ILE A 18 -10.25 3.41 16.10
N ILE A 19 -10.67 2.70 17.15
CA ILE A 19 -12.09 2.53 17.48
C ILE A 19 -12.42 3.22 18.81
N ASP A 20 -13.69 3.58 18.98
CA ASP A 20 -14.21 4.00 20.29
C ASP A 20 -14.38 2.74 21.15
N GLU A 21 -13.51 2.58 22.13
CA GLU A 21 -13.49 1.40 23.01
C GLU A 21 -14.61 1.38 24.06
N LYS A 22 -15.37 2.48 24.19
CA LYS A 22 -16.39 2.61 25.19
C LYS A 22 -17.53 1.61 24.97
N GLY A 23 -17.65 0.66 25.90
CA GLY A 23 -18.68 -0.38 25.85
C GLY A 23 -18.38 -1.54 24.88
N VAL A 24 -17.15 -1.63 24.35
CA VAL A 24 -16.73 -2.68 23.42
C VAL A 24 -16.08 -3.83 24.16
N ASN A 25 -16.49 -5.07 23.83
CA ASN A 25 -15.78 -6.26 24.28
C ASN A 25 -14.52 -6.46 23.43
N MET A 26 -13.35 -6.21 24.02
CA MET A 26 -12.06 -6.25 23.31
C MET A 26 -11.69 -7.64 22.78
N SER A 27 -12.15 -8.72 23.39
CA SER A 27 -11.91 -10.08 22.88
C SER A 27 -12.71 -10.34 21.60
N ALA A 28 -13.97 -9.94 21.56
CA ALA A 28 -14.83 -10.01 20.39
C ALA A 28 -14.28 -9.09 19.27
N TYR A 29 -13.84 -7.89 19.62
CA TYR A 29 -13.22 -6.97 18.66
C TYR A 29 -11.99 -7.55 17.98
N ARG A 30 -11.10 -8.20 18.74
CA ARG A 30 -9.90 -8.82 18.15
C ARG A 30 -10.24 -9.93 17.15
N GLN A 31 -11.26 -10.71 17.45
CA GLN A 31 -11.74 -11.75 16.54
C GLN A 31 -12.35 -11.13 15.27
N ASP A 32 -13.23 -10.16 15.44
CA ASP A 32 -13.85 -9.43 14.34
C ASP A 32 -12.83 -8.71 13.46
N LEU A 33 -11.81 -8.12 14.08
CA LEU A 33 -10.70 -7.49 13.36
C LEU A 33 -9.92 -8.50 12.52
N ALA A 34 -9.63 -9.69 13.07
CA ALA A 34 -8.94 -10.75 12.34
C ALA A 34 -9.75 -11.23 11.13
N GLU A 35 -11.06 -11.39 11.29
CA GLU A 35 -11.94 -11.76 10.19
C GLU A 35 -12.04 -10.66 9.13
N CYS A 36 -12.18 -9.39 9.54
CA CYS A 36 -12.21 -8.27 8.62
C CYS A 36 -10.89 -8.10 7.84
N ARG A 37 -9.75 -8.39 8.46
CA ARG A 37 -8.46 -8.45 7.76
C ARG A 37 -8.40 -9.61 6.77
N GLY A 38 -9.03 -10.73 7.07
CA GLY A 38 -9.19 -11.83 6.12
C GLY A 38 -9.90 -11.39 4.82
N TYR A 39 -10.93 -10.57 4.92
CA TYR A 39 -11.59 -10.00 3.74
C TYR A 39 -10.73 -9.00 2.98
N SER A 40 -9.88 -8.26 3.67
CA SER A 40 -8.97 -7.29 3.02
C SER A 40 -7.91 -7.98 2.17
N SER A 41 -7.55 -9.22 2.49
CA SER A 41 -6.61 -10.02 1.69
C SER A 41 -7.11 -10.32 0.27
N ALA A 42 -8.42 -10.19 0.01
CA ALA A 42 -8.98 -10.25 -1.33
C ALA A 42 -8.59 -9.05 -2.21
N VAL A 43 -8.07 -7.97 -1.61
CA VAL A 43 -7.55 -6.82 -2.36
C VAL A 43 -6.18 -7.18 -2.93
N LYS A 44 -6.08 -7.17 -4.26
CA LYS A 44 -4.85 -7.57 -4.97
C LYS A 44 -3.86 -6.40 -5.04
N THR A 45 -3.19 -6.12 -3.94
CA THR A 45 -2.17 -5.04 -3.87
C THR A 45 -1.02 -5.28 -4.84
N GLU A 46 -0.59 -6.53 -4.98
CA GLU A 46 0.47 -6.91 -5.93
C GLU A 46 0.07 -6.60 -7.38
N GLU A 47 -1.17 -6.90 -7.77
CA GLU A 47 -1.67 -6.59 -9.10
C GLU A 47 -1.69 -5.07 -9.34
N LYS A 48 -2.06 -4.27 -8.36
CA LYS A 48 -2.02 -2.81 -8.45
C LYS A 48 -0.60 -2.28 -8.57
N ALA A 49 0.34 -2.86 -7.83
CA ALA A 49 1.75 -2.50 -7.91
C ALA A 49 2.33 -2.81 -9.31
N VAL A 50 2.04 -3.98 -9.86
CA VAL A 50 2.48 -4.39 -11.21
C VAL A 50 1.88 -3.50 -12.29
N ARG A 51 0.59 -3.20 -12.22
CA ARG A 51 -0.08 -2.29 -13.15
C ARG A 51 0.50 -0.88 -13.08
N GLY A 52 0.75 -0.38 -11.87
CA GLY A 52 1.39 0.91 -11.65
C GLY A 52 2.80 0.96 -12.23
N ALA A 53 3.60 -0.09 -12.01
CA ALA A 53 4.94 -0.20 -12.55
C ALA A 53 4.92 -0.25 -14.08
N ALA A 54 4.05 -1.05 -14.68
CA ALA A 54 3.93 -1.18 -16.13
C ALA A 54 3.50 0.14 -16.78
N SER A 55 2.47 0.80 -16.25
CA SER A 55 2.02 2.10 -16.79
C SER A 55 3.06 3.19 -16.61
N GLY A 56 3.73 3.23 -15.47
CA GLY A 56 4.83 4.16 -15.21
C GLY A 56 6.02 3.96 -16.14
N ALA A 57 6.38 2.70 -16.41
CA ALA A 57 7.45 2.36 -17.35
C ALA A 57 7.13 2.82 -18.79
N ILE A 58 5.90 2.63 -19.24
CA ILE A 58 5.46 3.04 -20.59
C ILE A 58 5.52 4.57 -20.72
N VAL A 59 4.94 5.29 -19.78
CA VAL A 59 4.92 6.76 -19.79
C VAL A 59 6.33 7.32 -19.64
N GLY A 60 7.10 6.84 -18.67
CA GLY A 60 8.46 7.29 -18.42
C GLY A 60 9.39 6.97 -19.59
N GLY A 61 9.23 5.80 -20.20
CA GLY A 61 9.99 5.40 -21.38
C GLY A 61 9.70 6.28 -22.61
N ALA A 62 8.43 6.60 -22.85
CA ALA A 62 8.03 7.48 -23.96
C ALA A 62 8.59 8.90 -23.79
N ILE A 63 8.49 9.48 -22.60
CA ILE A 63 9.05 10.80 -22.31
C ILE A 63 10.57 10.77 -22.43
N GLY A 64 11.22 9.75 -21.87
CA GLY A 64 12.67 9.58 -21.94
C GLY A 64 13.19 9.43 -23.36
N ALA A 65 12.45 8.74 -24.23
CA ALA A 65 12.81 8.59 -25.64
C ALA A 65 12.84 9.92 -26.41
N ILE A 66 11.89 10.81 -26.11
CA ILE A 66 11.80 12.14 -26.73
C ILE A 66 13.01 13.01 -26.35
N THR A 67 13.49 12.90 -25.12
CA THR A 67 14.56 13.76 -24.57
C THR A 67 15.96 13.20 -24.75
N GLY A 68 16.14 11.88 -24.77
CA GLY A 68 17.44 11.22 -24.76
C GLY A 68 17.57 9.97 -25.66
N GLY A 69 16.66 9.77 -26.60
CA GLY A 69 16.69 8.60 -27.47
C GLY A 69 16.57 7.27 -26.72
N GLY A 70 17.28 6.25 -27.17
CA GLY A 70 17.22 4.90 -26.59
C GLY A 70 17.66 4.84 -25.14
N ASP A 71 18.74 5.52 -24.79
CA ASP A 71 19.24 5.59 -23.39
C ASP A 71 18.27 6.34 -22.47
N GLY A 72 17.69 7.41 -22.98
CA GLY A 72 16.66 8.16 -22.29
C GLY A 72 15.40 7.32 -22.03
N ALA A 73 14.99 6.54 -23.03
CA ALA A 73 13.87 5.60 -22.91
C ALA A 73 14.09 4.58 -21.79
N ALA A 74 15.27 3.95 -21.75
CA ALA A 74 15.59 2.94 -20.75
C ALA A 74 15.60 3.52 -19.32
N ARG A 75 16.21 4.68 -19.13
CA ARG A 75 16.25 5.36 -17.82
C ARG A 75 14.87 5.83 -17.40
N GLY A 76 14.10 6.43 -18.31
CA GLY A 76 12.75 6.90 -18.06
C GLY A 76 11.80 5.75 -17.71
N ALA A 77 11.89 4.63 -18.39
CA ALA A 77 11.12 3.43 -18.08
C ALA A 77 11.45 2.88 -16.70
N GLY A 78 12.74 2.82 -16.33
CA GLY A 78 13.16 2.37 -15.01
C GLY A 78 12.63 3.25 -13.87
N VAL A 79 12.79 4.56 -13.98
CA VAL A 79 12.29 5.52 -12.98
C VAL A 79 10.76 5.48 -12.91
N GLY A 80 10.11 5.41 -14.08
CA GLY A 80 8.64 5.33 -14.16
C GLY A 80 8.09 4.04 -13.55
N ALA A 81 8.75 2.91 -13.76
CA ALA A 81 8.35 1.64 -13.16
C ALA A 81 8.41 1.67 -11.63
N VAL A 82 9.50 2.20 -11.06
CA VAL A 82 9.66 2.32 -9.61
C VAL A 82 8.61 3.26 -9.01
N GLY A 83 8.43 4.45 -9.59
CA GLY A 83 7.45 5.43 -9.10
C GLY A 83 6.01 4.94 -9.24
N GLY A 84 5.68 4.29 -10.36
CA GLY A 84 4.35 3.72 -10.62
C GLY A 84 4.06 2.53 -9.71
N GLY A 85 5.04 1.66 -9.49
CA GLY A 85 4.91 0.52 -8.57
C GLY A 85 4.66 0.97 -7.14
N ALA A 86 5.41 1.95 -6.64
CA ALA A 86 5.22 2.52 -5.30
C ALA A 86 3.82 3.12 -5.11
N ARG A 87 3.29 3.83 -6.10
CA ARG A 87 1.91 4.33 -6.06
C ARG A 87 0.90 3.20 -6.02
N GLY A 88 1.08 2.15 -6.82
CA GLY A 88 0.22 0.98 -6.83
C GLY A 88 0.15 0.27 -5.48
N VAL A 89 1.29 0.13 -4.77
CA VAL A 89 1.33 -0.42 -3.41
C VAL A 89 0.54 0.45 -2.44
N ASN A 90 0.80 1.76 -2.42
CA ASN A 90 0.06 2.69 -1.55
C ASN A 90 -1.45 2.66 -1.77
N ASP A 91 -1.89 2.58 -3.03
CA ASP A 91 -3.31 2.49 -3.35
C ASP A 91 -3.92 1.15 -2.92
N GLY A 92 -3.14 0.07 -3.01
CA GLY A 92 -3.51 -1.24 -2.50
C GLY A 92 -3.72 -1.22 -0.99
N GLU A 93 -2.73 -0.76 -0.23
CA GLU A 93 -2.79 -0.67 1.24
C GLU A 93 -3.96 0.19 1.72
N LYS A 94 -4.17 1.36 1.11
CA LYS A 94 -5.32 2.21 1.43
C LYS A 94 -6.66 1.51 1.15
N THR A 95 -6.73 0.71 0.10
CA THR A 95 -7.95 -0.04 -0.24
C THR A 95 -8.18 -1.16 0.76
N GLU A 96 -7.14 -1.90 1.15
CA GLU A 96 -7.22 -2.93 2.19
C GLU A 96 -7.74 -2.35 3.51
N LEU A 97 -7.17 -1.23 3.93
CA LEU A 97 -7.58 -0.54 5.14
C LEU A 97 -9.05 -0.07 5.10
N LYS A 98 -9.49 0.44 3.93
CA LYS A 98 -10.91 0.80 3.74
C LYS A 98 -11.85 -0.40 3.85
N VAL A 99 -11.45 -1.57 3.36
CA VAL A 99 -12.23 -2.80 3.47
C VAL A 99 -12.38 -3.20 4.94
N VAL A 100 -11.29 -3.19 5.71
CA VAL A 100 -11.31 -3.51 7.14
C VAL A 100 -12.20 -2.54 7.91
N LYS A 101 -12.03 -1.23 7.70
CA LYS A 101 -12.83 -0.20 8.35
C LYS A 101 -14.32 -0.34 8.03
N ARG A 102 -14.66 -0.61 6.78
CA ARG A 102 -16.06 -0.82 6.36
C ARG A 102 -16.65 -2.07 6.98
N CYS A 103 -15.89 -3.16 7.05
CA CYS A 103 -16.29 -4.40 7.70
C CYS A 103 -16.60 -4.18 9.20
N LEU A 104 -15.69 -3.51 9.92
CA LEU A 104 -15.89 -3.20 11.35
C LEU A 104 -17.09 -2.30 11.58
N ARG A 105 -17.29 -1.28 10.76
CA ARG A 105 -18.49 -0.43 10.83
C ARG A 105 -19.77 -1.21 10.60
N GLY A 106 -19.76 -2.16 9.67
CA GLY A 106 -20.89 -3.06 9.40
C GLY A 106 -21.23 -3.98 10.59
N ARG A 107 -20.25 -4.26 11.45
CA ARG A 107 -20.43 -5.04 12.69
C ARG A 107 -20.80 -4.18 13.91
N GLY A 108 -20.98 -2.88 13.73
CA GLY A 108 -21.40 -1.94 14.77
C GLY A 108 -20.28 -1.24 15.53
N TYR A 109 -19.02 -1.41 15.13
CA TYR A 109 -17.90 -0.70 15.72
C TYR A 109 -17.83 0.75 15.23
N ARG A 110 -17.53 1.66 16.14
CA ARG A 110 -17.32 3.07 15.85
C ARG A 110 -15.86 3.31 15.48
N VAL A 111 -15.56 3.31 14.19
CA VAL A 111 -14.22 3.58 13.68
C VAL A 111 -14.03 5.09 13.57
N LEU A 112 -12.99 5.63 14.23
CA LEU A 112 -12.77 7.08 14.40
C LEU A 112 -11.90 7.70 13.30
N ASN A 113 -11.11 6.91 12.55
CA ASN A 113 -10.20 7.41 11.50
C ASN A 113 -10.56 6.93 10.08
#